data_986e3f37cb63d8f490f0c87c53bca22d
#
_entry.id   986e3f37cb63d8f490f0c87c53bca22d
#
_cell.length_a   1.000
_cell.length_b   1.000
_cell.length_c   1.000
_cell.angle_alpha   90.00
_cell.angle_beta   90.00
_cell.angle_gamma   90.00
#
_symmetry.space_group_name_H-M   'P 1'
#
loop_
_entity.id
_entity.type
_entity.pdbx_description
1 polymer ?
#
loop_
_entity_poly.entity_id
_entity_poly.type
_entity_poly.pdbx_seq_one_letter_code
_entity_poly.pdbx_strand_id
1 'polypeptide(L)'
;MTRPMEEYVRAGKVANLDQLASAIASTVEDGPARGCRALDLRVAGGIDLRVLPDRGFDIGQAWFRGLPLAWMSGVGESAPFRELAGEAWREAFGGGLVTTCGLRNVGSPSEGHGLHGRFSHLPASDVRVDRAAAGGDLILTARAVIEEIDEGGAHLRVERTVRIRTGRARLELTDDTVNLGGGPEPAPILYHVNLGVPFFDQGARLEVDSLEVLPRDSDAERGLASWMEPGLPEDGASEMVFEHRVRPDESGWGQAALTNGSAGLRLVLRWRQAELPRFHQWLHRGRGMYVLGLEPANCSVLGRAADRAKGDLPVLEPGERRATEIRITAETLGES
;
A
#
# COMPACT_ATOMS: atom_id res chain seq x y z
N MET A 1 -3.90 -22.30 -20.50
CA MET A 1 -2.53 -21.91 -20.06
C MET A 1 -1.88 -21.06 -21.12
N THR A 2 -1.59 -19.82 -20.85
CA THR A 2 -0.75 -18.95 -21.73
C THR A 2 0.69 -19.44 -21.65
N ARG A 3 1.36 -19.51 -22.82
CA ARG A 3 2.80 -19.84 -22.86
C ARG A 3 3.60 -18.87 -22.01
N PRO A 4 4.68 -19.31 -21.31
CA PRO A 4 5.60 -18.41 -20.62
C PRO A 4 6.10 -17.32 -21.58
N MET A 5 6.12 -16.07 -21.15
CA MET A 5 6.49 -14.94 -22.01
C MET A 5 7.93 -15.02 -22.54
N GLU A 6 8.84 -15.65 -21.76
CA GLU A 6 10.21 -15.91 -22.19
C GLU A 6 10.31 -16.81 -23.43
N GLU A 7 9.34 -17.71 -23.65
CA GLU A 7 9.31 -18.57 -24.85
C GLU A 7 9.11 -17.77 -26.14
N TYR A 8 8.29 -16.70 -26.10
CA TYR A 8 8.12 -15.80 -27.24
C TYR A 8 9.42 -15.07 -27.58
N VAL A 9 10.18 -14.68 -26.54
CA VAL A 9 11.48 -14.02 -26.70
C VAL A 9 12.50 -15.00 -27.31
N ARG A 10 12.62 -16.20 -26.73
CA ARG A 10 13.53 -17.25 -27.26
C ARG A 10 13.18 -17.69 -28.67
N ALA A 11 11.92 -17.69 -29.04
CA ALA A 11 11.45 -18.02 -30.39
C ALA A 11 11.63 -16.87 -31.39
N GLY A 12 12.26 -15.75 -31.00
CA GLY A 12 12.48 -14.59 -31.87
C GLY A 12 11.21 -13.85 -32.29
N LYS A 13 10.09 -14.02 -31.56
CA LYS A 13 8.79 -13.40 -31.86
C LYS A 13 8.63 -12.01 -31.25
N VAL A 14 9.54 -11.58 -30.40
CA VAL A 14 9.53 -10.29 -29.70
C VAL A 14 10.84 -9.58 -30.00
N ALA A 15 10.77 -8.49 -30.74
CA ALA A 15 11.94 -7.68 -31.09
C ALA A 15 12.28 -6.64 -30.00
N ASN A 16 11.26 -6.14 -29.29
CA ASN A 16 11.43 -5.18 -28.20
C ASN A 16 10.72 -5.72 -26.94
N LEU A 17 11.48 -5.90 -25.86
CA LEU A 17 10.96 -6.42 -24.58
C LEU A 17 9.95 -5.49 -23.93
N ASP A 18 9.91 -4.20 -24.29
CA ASP A 18 8.90 -3.25 -23.78
C ASP A 18 7.48 -3.65 -24.24
N GLN A 19 7.35 -4.48 -25.27
CA GLN A 19 6.07 -5.08 -25.65
C GLN A 19 5.49 -5.97 -24.53
N LEU A 20 6.33 -6.60 -23.74
CA LEU A 20 5.93 -7.56 -22.69
C LEU A 20 6.08 -7.02 -21.28
N ALA A 21 7.09 -6.17 -21.06
CA ALA A 21 7.39 -5.61 -19.75
C ALA A 21 8.05 -4.23 -19.95
N SER A 22 7.31 -3.15 -19.69
CA SER A 22 7.77 -1.77 -19.91
C SER A 22 7.79 -0.97 -18.63
N ALA A 23 8.76 -0.04 -18.53
CA ALA A 23 8.86 0.94 -17.46
C ALA A 23 9.02 2.32 -18.11
N ILE A 24 8.10 3.23 -17.87
CA ILE A 24 8.08 4.56 -18.49
C ILE A 24 8.10 5.61 -17.38
N ALA A 25 9.24 6.31 -17.29
CA ALA A 25 9.35 7.49 -16.42
C ALA A 25 8.82 8.73 -17.18
N SER A 26 8.03 9.54 -16.50
CA SER A 26 7.45 10.77 -17.06
C SER A 26 7.33 11.85 -15.99
N THR A 27 7.00 13.06 -16.43
CA THR A 27 6.61 14.18 -15.57
C THR A 27 5.18 14.57 -15.92
N VAL A 28 4.36 14.82 -14.90
CA VAL A 28 2.97 15.24 -15.09
C VAL A 28 2.96 16.71 -15.51
N GLU A 29 2.34 17.02 -16.64
CA GLU A 29 2.36 18.36 -17.24
C GLU A 29 1.24 19.27 -16.74
N ASP A 30 0.13 18.71 -16.23
CA ASP A 30 -1.06 19.48 -15.87
C ASP A 30 -1.77 18.92 -14.63
N GLY A 31 -2.66 19.71 -14.03
CA GLY A 31 -3.46 19.31 -12.86
C GLY A 31 -2.71 19.39 -11.53
N PRO A 32 -3.30 18.82 -10.44
CA PRO A 32 -2.76 18.93 -9.07
C PRO A 32 -1.38 18.30 -8.89
N ALA A 33 -1.00 17.34 -9.72
CA ALA A 33 0.31 16.68 -9.70
C ALA A 33 1.33 17.30 -10.66
N ARG A 34 1.06 18.49 -11.22
CA ARG A 34 1.95 19.14 -12.19
C ARG A 34 3.39 19.22 -11.66
N GLY A 35 4.34 18.81 -12.49
CA GLY A 35 5.77 18.79 -12.18
C GLY A 35 6.22 17.56 -11.39
N CYS A 36 5.32 16.73 -10.91
CA CYS A 36 5.66 15.49 -10.22
C CYS A 36 6.12 14.40 -11.20
N ARG A 37 7.05 13.59 -10.74
CA ARG A 37 7.49 12.40 -11.47
C ARG A 37 6.45 11.30 -11.36
N ALA A 38 6.28 10.53 -12.43
CA ALA A 38 5.51 9.30 -12.46
C ALA A 38 6.33 8.18 -13.11
N LEU A 39 6.18 6.95 -12.62
CA LEU A 39 6.81 5.77 -13.19
C LEU A 39 5.74 4.72 -13.46
N ASP A 40 5.34 4.58 -14.73
CA ASP A 40 4.37 3.57 -15.14
C ASP A 40 5.09 2.25 -15.42
N LEU A 41 4.70 1.19 -14.70
CA LEU A 41 5.20 -0.18 -14.86
C LEU A 41 4.09 -1.05 -15.42
N ARG A 42 4.35 -1.75 -16.53
CA ARG A 42 3.38 -2.62 -17.21
C ARG A 42 3.99 -3.96 -17.54
N VAL A 43 3.25 -5.03 -17.27
CA VAL A 43 3.69 -6.39 -17.58
C VAL A 43 2.55 -7.20 -18.19
N ALA A 44 2.82 -7.89 -19.29
CA ALA A 44 1.83 -8.70 -19.98
C ALA A 44 1.24 -9.78 -19.07
N GLY A 45 -0.10 -9.79 -18.89
CA GLY A 45 -0.81 -10.73 -18.05
C GLY A 45 -0.58 -10.56 -16.54
N GLY A 46 -0.07 -9.40 -16.11
CA GLY A 46 0.16 -9.06 -14.72
C GLY A 46 -0.69 -7.89 -14.23
N ILE A 47 -0.14 -7.12 -13.28
CA ILE A 47 -0.71 -5.86 -12.80
C ILE A 47 0.04 -4.71 -13.47
N ASP A 48 -0.70 -3.75 -14.01
CA ASP A 48 -0.16 -2.47 -14.43
C ASP A 48 -0.29 -1.48 -13.28
N LEU A 49 0.74 -0.67 -13.03
CA LEU A 49 0.74 0.25 -11.90
C LEU A 49 1.54 1.52 -12.19
N ARG A 50 1.16 2.59 -11.51
CA ARG A 50 1.88 3.86 -11.44
C ARG A 50 2.52 4.00 -10.08
N VAL A 51 3.84 4.08 -10.06
CA VAL A 51 4.61 4.46 -8.87
C VAL A 51 4.75 5.98 -8.83
N LEU A 52 4.70 6.58 -7.65
CA LEU A 52 4.74 8.01 -7.39
C LEU A 52 6.07 8.40 -6.73
N PRO A 53 7.15 8.70 -7.51
CA PRO A 53 8.48 8.97 -6.94
C PRO A 53 8.50 10.16 -5.97
N ASP A 54 7.65 11.16 -6.16
CA ASP A 54 7.60 12.33 -5.29
C ASP A 54 6.66 12.17 -4.09
N ARG A 55 6.02 11.00 -3.98
CA ARG A 55 5.06 10.63 -2.94
C ARG A 55 5.48 9.32 -2.26
N GLY A 56 6.65 9.28 -1.59
CA GLY A 56 7.13 8.11 -0.86
C GLY A 56 7.42 6.87 -1.72
N PHE A 57 7.52 7.02 -3.06
CA PHE A 57 7.56 5.90 -3.99
C PHE A 57 6.37 4.96 -3.82
N ASP A 58 5.22 5.49 -3.40
CA ASP A 58 3.96 4.78 -3.20
C ASP A 58 3.33 4.37 -4.54
N ILE A 59 2.29 3.52 -4.45
CA ILE A 59 1.58 3.04 -5.64
C ILE A 59 0.27 3.81 -5.76
N GLY A 60 0.18 4.68 -6.75
CA GLY A 60 -1.02 5.41 -7.11
C GLY A 60 -2.03 4.50 -7.82
N GLN A 61 -2.35 4.83 -9.05
CA GLN A 61 -3.25 4.01 -9.87
C GLN A 61 -2.66 2.63 -10.14
N ALA A 62 -3.52 1.61 -10.17
CA ALA A 62 -3.16 0.25 -10.54
C ALA A 62 -4.33 -0.44 -11.23
N TRP A 63 -4.03 -1.33 -12.19
CA TRP A 63 -5.05 -2.04 -12.96
C TRP A 63 -4.72 -3.52 -13.11
N PHE A 64 -5.77 -4.31 -13.10
CA PHE A 64 -5.72 -5.73 -13.45
C PHE A 64 -6.67 -5.99 -14.60
N ARG A 65 -6.14 -6.40 -15.78
CA ARG A 65 -6.91 -6.65 -17.01
C ARG A 65 -7.80 -5.46 -17.41
N GLY A 66 -7.32 -4.24 -17.21
CA GLY A 66 -8.06 -3.02 -17.49
C GLY A 66 -9.07 -2.60 -16.41
N LEU A 67 -9.24 -3.39 -15.34
CA LEU A 67 -10.10 -3.05 -14.21
C LEU A 67 -9.27 -2.34 -13.14
N PRO A 68 -9.76 -1.22 -12.54
CA PRO A 68 -9.05 -0.52 -11.48
C PRO A 68 -9.00 -1.39 -10.21
N LEU A 69 -7.83 -1.45 -9.58
CA LEU A 69 -7.62 -2.04 -8.26
C LEU A 69 -7.71 -0.97 -7.19
N ALA A 70 -7.06 0.16 -7.44
CA ALA A 70 -6.92 1.24 -6.50
C ALA A 70 -8.21 2.06 -6.38
N TRP A 71 -8.59 2.39 -5.15
CA TRP A 71 -9.50 3.48 -4.91
C TRP A 71 -8.77 4.82 -5.03
N MET A 72 -9.41 5.78 -5.69
CA MET A 72 -8.92 7.16 -5.79
C MET A 72 -9.89 8.08 -5.06
N SER A 73 -9.37 8.93 -4.18
CA SER A 73 -10.19 9.95 -3.51
C SER A 73 -10.57 11.08 -4.46
N GLY A 74 -11.47 11.97 -4.03
CA GLY A 74 -11.79 13.19 -4.77
C GLY A 74 -10.62 14.17 -4.94
N VAL A 75 -9.56 14.03 -4.10
CA VAL A 75 -8.31 14.79 -4.24
C VAL A 75 -7.49 14.30 -5.42
N GLY A 76 -7.44 12.97 -5.65
CA GLY A 76 -6.64 12.34 -6.68
C GLY A 76 -5.13 12.44 -6.41
N GLU A 77 -4.34 12.08 -7.43
CA GLU A 77 -2.88 12.24 -7.37
C GLU A 77 -2.55 13.74 -7.38
N SER A 78 -1.75 14.19 -6.41
CA SER A 78 -1.36 15.59 -6.24
C SER A 78 0.11 15.72 -5.88
N ALA A 79 0.67 16.92 -6.04
CA ALA A 79 1.99 17.23 -5.54
C ALA A 79 2.08 17.02 -4.02
N PRO A 80 3.25 16.67 -3.47
CA PRO A 80 3.42 16.48 -2.05
C PRO A 80 3.22 17.79 -1.28
N PHE A 81 2.58 17.73 -0.12
CA PHE A 81 2.49 18.86 0.79
C PHE A 81 3.73 18.88 1.69
N ARG A 82 4.25 20.05 1.97
CA ARG A 82 5.41 20.23 2.85
C ARG A 82 5.02 20.26 4.33
N GLU A 83 3.88 20.85 4.63
CA GLU A 83 3.36 20.97 5.99
C GLU A 83 2.13 20.08 6.14
N LEU A 84 2.22 19.15 7.08
CA LEU A 84 1.19 18.15 7.38
C LEU A 84 0.89 18.18 8.88
N ALA A 85 0.75 19.38 9.46
CA ALA A 85 0.38 19.52 10.85
C ALA A 85 -1.09 19.14 11.08
N GLY A 86 -1.40 18.60 12.27
CA GLY A 86 -2.76 18.20 12.62
C GLY A 86 -3.34 17.19 11.63
N GLU A 87 -4.50 17.50 11.07
CA GLU A 87 -5.26 16.66 10.14
C GLU A 87 -5.00 16.96 8.66
N ALA A 88 -4.02 17.82 8.33
CA ALA A 88 -3.77 18.27 6.94
C ALA A 88 -3.45 17.14 5.96
N TRP A 89 -3.02 15.98 6.45
CA TRP A 89 -2.83 14.78 5.63
C TRP A 89 -4.11 14.37 4.87
N ARG A 90 -5.31 14.59 5.47
CA ARG A 90 -6.60 14.28 4.82
C ARG A 90 -6.82 15.07 3.55
N GLU A 91 -6.38 16.34 3.52
CA GLU A 91 -6.50 17.22 2.34
C GLU A 91 -5.59 16.79 1.20
N ALA A 92 -4.55 16.03 1.51
CA ALA A 92 -3.55 15.53 0.57
C ALA A 92 -3.69 14.04 0.26
N PHE A 93 -4.68 13.36 0.85
CA PHE A 93 -4.89 11.93 0.66
C PHE A 93 -5.57 11.64 -0.67
N GLY A 94 -4.77 11.31 -1.66
CA GLY A 94 -5.22 11.00 -3.02
C GLY A 94 -5.82 9.59 -3.18
N GLY A 95 -5.74 8.74 -2.17
CA GLY A 95 -5.96 7.30 -2.32
C GLY A 95 -4.74 6.64 -2.99
N GLY A 96 -4.97 5.80 -3.99
CA GLY A 96 -3.96 4.95 -4.62
C GLY A 96 -3.96 3.54 -4.06
N LEU A 97 -3.34 2.59 -4.77
CA LEU A 97 -3.34 1.18 -4.31
C LEU A 97 -2.60 1.02 -2.98
N VAL A 98 -1.49 1.72 -2.79
CA VAL A 98 -0.73 1.72 -1.53
C VAL A 98 -0.29 3.13 -1.21
N THR A 99 -0.74 3.66 -0.08
CA THR A 99 -0.23 4.88 0.55
C THR A 99 0.46 4.50 1.85
N THR A 100 1.73 4.85 1.99
CA THR A 100 2.50 4.50 3.18
C THR A 100 2.37 5.60 4.24
N CYS A 101 2.00 5.22 5.44
CA CYS A 101 1.95 6.08 6.62
C CYS A 101 3.18 5.84 7.50
N GLY A 102 3.75 6.88 8.07
CA GLY A 102 4.98 6.79 8.88
C GLY A 102 5.95 7.92 8.54
N LEU A 103 7.24 7.81 8.82
CA LEU A 103 7.93 6.85 9.70
C LEU A 103 7.94 7.31 11.16
N ARG A 104 7.60 8.56 11.42
CA ARG A 104 7.70 9.14 12.76
C ARG A 104 6.36 9.22 13.48
N ASN A 105 5.24 9.04 12.75
CA ASN A 105 3.90 8.92 13.32
C ASN A 105 2.98 8.14 12.39
N VAL A 106 2.08 7.34 12.95
CA VAL A 106 0.97 6.68 12.25
C VAL A 106 -0.32 6.92 13.05
N GLY A 107 -1.43 7.10 12.33
CA GLY A 107 -2.71 7.38 12.96
C GLY A 107 -2.82 8.81 13.47
N SER A 108 -3.52 9.02 14.58
CA SER A 108 -3.86 10.35 15.11
C SER A 108 -2.65 11.27 15.29
N PRO A 109 -2.81 12.60 15.10
CA PRO A 109 -1.75 13.57 15.36
C PRO A 109 -1.20 13.41 16.79
N SER A 110 0.11 13.38 16.93
CA SER A 110 0.74 13.05 18.22
C SER A 110 2.16 13.59 18.31
N GLU A 111 2.55 14.12 19.49
CA GLU A 111 3.90 14.61 19.80
C GLU A 111 4.47 15.55 18.73
N GLY A 112 3.65 16.48 18.21
CA GLY A 112 4.06 17.45 17.18
C GLY A 112 4.06 16.91 15.74
N HIS A 113 3.74 15.63 15.55
CA HIS A 113 3.56 15.03 14.22
C HIS A 113 2.09 15.02 13.81
N GLY A 114 1.82 15.27 12.52
CA GLY A 114 0.48 15.22 11.97
C GLY A 114 -0.05 13.81 11.78
N LEU A 115 -1.34 13.73 11.40
CA LEU A 115 -2.03 12.49 11.05
C LEU A 115 -1.19 11.67 10.06
N HIS A 116 -0.99 10.37 10.35
CA HIS A 116 -0.26 9.41 9.51
C HIS A 116 1.19 9.77 9.17
N GLY A 117 1.78 10.81 9.79
CA GLY A 117 3.15 11.23 9.49
C GLY A 117 3.28 11.87 8.10
N ARG A 118 4.46 11.81 7.52
CA ARG A 118 4.73 12.48 6.24
C ARG A 118 5.39 11.62 5.17
N PHE A 119 5.53 10.32 5.38
CA PHE A 119 6.23 9.42 4.44
C PHE A 119 5.72 9.54 3.01
N SER A 120 4.40 9.49 2.80
CA SER A 120 3.76 9.63 1.48
C SER A 120 3.93 11.01 0.83
N HIS A 121 4.66 11.93 1.46
CA HIS A 121 4.98 13.27 0.97
C HIS A 121 6.49 13.51 0.85
N LEU A 122 7.32 12.48 1.06
CA LEU A 122 8.77 12.55 0.87
C LEU A 122 9.13 12.15 -0.56
N PRO A 123 9.99 12.92 -1.23
CA PRO A 123 10.48 12.54 -2.55
C PRO A 123 11.50 11.40 -2.44
N ALA A 124 11.39 10.45 -3.35
CA ALA A 124 12.38 9.38 -3.51
C ALA A 124 13.58 9.85 -4.33
N SER A 125 14.75 9.34 -3.98
CA SER A 125 16.01 9.46 -4.71
C SER A 125 16.47 8.10 -5.24
N ASP A 126 17.54 8.06 -6.04
CA ASP A 126 18.15 6.84 -6.58
C ASP A 126 17.16 5.89 -7.26
N VAL A 127 16.17 6.45 -7.96
CA VAL A 127 15.15 5.66 -8.67
C VAL A 127 15.78 4.86 -9.80
N ARG A 128 15.65 3.54 -9.75
CA ARG A 128 16.19 2.60 -10.74
C ARG A 128 15.17 1.55 -11.09
N VAL A 129 15.15 1.12 -12.34
CA VAL A 129 14.32 0.00 -12.80
C VAL A 129 15.18 -1.01 -13.54
N ASP A 130 15.13 -2.24 -13.07
CA ASP A 130 15.78 -3.37 -13.70
C ASP A 130 14.72 -4.29 -14.33
N ARG A 131 15.07 -4.88 -15.48
CA ARG A 131 14.29 -5.94 -16.11
C ARG A 131 15.14 -7.19 -16.23
N ALA A 132 14.64 -8.29 -15.68
CA ALA A 132 15.31 -9.59 -15.71
C ALA A 132 14.37 -10.70 -16.19
N ALA A 133 14.92 -11.74 -16.80
CA ALA A 133 14.21 -12.96 -17.11
C ALA A 133 14.51 -14.00 -16.02
N ALA A 134 13.47 -14.60 -15.44
CA ALA A 134 13.61 -15.67 -14.45
C ALA A 134 12.37 -16.57 -14.42
N GLY A 135 12.58 -17.89 -14.48
CA GLY A 135 11.51 -18.88 -14.37
C GLY A 135 10.46 -18.81 -15.48
N GLY A 136 10.83 -18.34 -16.67
CA GLY A 136 9.93 -18.18 -17.82
C GLY A 136 9.18 -16.83 -17.86
N ASP A 137 9.35 -15.97 -16.84
CA ASP A 137 8.74 -14.65 -16.75
C ASP A 137 9.76 -13.54 -17.01
N LEU A 138 9.29 -12.38 -17.42
CA LEU A 138 10.02 -11.11 -17.33
C LEU A 138 9.60 -10.42 -16.02
N ILE A 139 10.59 -9.96 -15.26
CA ILE A 139 10.40 -9.31 -13.97
C ILE A 139 10.86 -7.87 -14.08
N LEU A 140 10.00 -6.91 -13.74
CA LEU A 140 10.38 -5.53 -13.49
C LEU A 140 10.61 -5.35 -11.98
N THR A 141 11.74 -4.75 -11.64
CA THR A 141 12.09 -4.39 -10.25
C THR A 141 12.45 -2.91 -10.20
N ALA A 142 11.57 -2.10 -9.63
CA ALA A 142 11.83 -0.69 -9.36
C ALA A 142 12.32 -0.51 -7.93
N ARG A 143 13.38 0.31 -7.75
CA ARG A 143 13.99 0.61 -6.44
C ARG A 143 14.15 2.10 -6.27
N ALA A 144 14.04 2.53 -5.02
CA ALA A 144 14.29 3.91 -4.65
C ALA A 144 14.71 4.02 -3.17
N VAL A 145 15.25 5.17 -2.82
CA VAL A 145 15.58 5.56 -1.46
C VAL A 145 14.67 6.70 -1.03
N ILE A 146 14.06 6.58 0.13
CA ILE A 146 13.27 7.63 0.77
C ILE A 146 13.91 7.94 2.13
N GLU A 147 14.11 9.21 2.42
CA GLU A 147 14.75 9.63 3.68
C GLU A 147 13.85 10.61 4.42
N GLU A 148 13.63 10.35 5.71
CA GLU A 148 13.00 11.27 6.64
C GLU A 148 14.05 11.81 7.61
N ILE A 149 14.41 13.07 7.41
CA ILE A 149 15.47 13.75 8.16
C ILE A 149 14.89 15.00 8.82
N ASP A 150 15.32 15.31 10.03
CA ASP A 150 15.04 16.59 10.67
C ASP A 150 16.31 17.24 11.24
N GLU A 151 16.19 18.53 11.59
CA GLU A 151 17.27 19.30 12.18
C GLU A 151 17.68 18.82 13.58
N GLY A 152 16.81 18.08 14.27
CA GLY A 152 17.06 17.47 15.58
C GLY A 152 17.95 16.23 15.53
N GLY A 153 18.35 15.79 14.32
CA GLY A 153 19.27 14.67 14.12
C GLY A 153 18.59 13.33 13.86
N ALA A 154 17.26 13.28 13.81
CA ALA A 154 16.56 12.09 13.34
C ALA A 154 16.87 11.84 11.86
N HIS A 155 17.22 10.61 11.50
CA HIS A 155 17.51 10.23 10.13
C HIS A 155 17.08 8.77 9.90
N LEU A 156 15.88 8.60 9.37
CA LEU A 156 15.36 7.31 8.94
C LEU A 156 15.45 7.21 7.41
N ARG A 157 16.05 6.13 6.91
CA ARG A 157 16.18 5.85 5.49
C ARG A 157 15.47 4.54 5.15
N VAL A 158 14.66 4.56 4.09
CA VAL A 158 13.99 3.38 3.54
C VAL A 158 14.52 3.08 2.15
N GLU A 159 14.96 1.85 1.93
CA GLU A 159 15.26 1.31 0.61
C GLU A 159 14.05 0.50 0.16
N ARG A 160 13.21 1.10 -0.71
CA ARG A 160 11.98 0.49 -1.21
C ARG A 160 12.22 -0.25 -2.52
N THR A 161 11.65 -1.47 -2.61
CA THR A 161 11.62 -2.26 -3.83
C THR A 161 10.18 -2.62 -4.19
N VAL A 162 9.79 -2.31 -5.42
CA VAL A 162 8.52 -2.69 -6.04
C VAL A 162 8.80 -3.68 -7.15
N ARG A 163 8.17 -4.86 -7.13
CA ARG A 163 8.39 -5.92 -8.12
C ARG A 163 7.07 -6.41 -8.69
N ILE A 164 7.02 -6.49 -10.02
CA ILE A 164 5.93 -7.11 -10.79
C ILE A 164 6.51 -8.03 -11.86
N ARG A 165 5.71 -8.96 -12.38
CA ARG A 165 6.16 -9.92 -13.40
C ARG A 165 5.07 -10.28 -14.40
N THR A 166 5.50 -10.70 -15.59
CA THR A 166 4.58 -11.18 -16.63
C THR A 166 3.86 -12.47 -16.18
N GLY A 167 2.62 -12.66 -16.68
CA GLY A 167 1.85 -13.87 -16.46
C GLY A 167 1.36 -14.08 -15.02
N ARG A 168 1.64 -13.15 -14.11
CA ARG A 168 1.20 -13.21 -12.72
C ARG A 168 0.74 -11.85 -12.23
N ALA A 169 -0.53 -11.75 -11.91
CA ALA A 169 -1.09 -10.51 -11.36
C ALA A 169 -0.71 -10.34 -9.88
N ARG A 170 0.59 -10.20 -9.62
CA ARG A 170 1.17 -10.02 -8.29
C ARG A 170 2.11 -8.81 -8.25
N LEU A 171 1.90 -7.98 -7.26
CA LEU A 171 2.78 -6.92 -6.80
C LEU A 171 3.47 -7.38 -5.51
N GLU A 172 4.78 -7.23 -5.42
CA GLU A 172 5.57 -7.40 -4.19
C GLU A 172 6.19 -6.04 -3.85
N LEU A 173 5.98 -5.56 -2.62
CA LEU A 173 6.59 -4.35 -2.08
C LEU A 173 7.39 -4.73 -0.84
N THR A 174 8.67 -4.38 -0.82
CA THR A 174 9.56 -4.58 0.31
C THR A 174 10.26 -3.29 0.67
N ASP A 175 10.37 -3.03 1.97
CA ASP A 175 11.11 -1.92 2.53
C ASP A 175 12.19 -2.44 3.48
N ASP A 176 13.38 -1.86 3.41
CA ASP A 176 14.45 -2.01 4.39
C ASP A 176 14.68 -0.65 5.04
N THR A 177 14.20 -0.48 6.25
CA THR A 177 14.29 0.76 7.03
C THR A 177 15.49 0.70 7.95
N VAL A 178 16.33 1.75 7.93
CA VAL A 178 17.50 1.89 8.80
C VAL A 178 17.48 3.25 9.51
N ASN A 179 17.86 3.23 10.79
CA ASN A 179 18.13 4.46 11.55
C ASN A 179 19.59 4.86 11.33
N LEU A 180 19.80 5.97 10.63
CA LEU A 180 21.12 6.59 10.40
C LEU A 180 21.39 7.75 11.37
N GLY A 181 20.45 8.07 12.26
CA GLY A 181 20.60 9.10 13.28
C GLY A 181 21.49 8.66 14.44
N GLY A 182 21.83 9.61 15.31
CA GLY A 182 22.72 9.38 16.46
C GLY A 182 22.04 8.83 17.71
N GLY A 183 20.72 8.69 17.73
CA GLY A 183 19.93 8.18 18.86
C GLY A 183 18.82 7.25 18.43
N PRO A 184 18.13 6.58 19.40
CA PRO A 184 16.97 5.74 19.10
C PRO A 184 15.85 6.57 18.46
N GLU A 185 15.29 6.08 17.35
CA GLU A 185 14.20 6.76 16.63
C GLU A 185 12.95 5.86 16.53
N PRO A 186 11.76 6.39 16.87
CA PRO A 186 10.51 5.73 16.54
C PRO A 186 10.39 5.52 15.03
N ALA A 187 10.02 4.30 14.64
CA ALA A 187 9.86 3.92 13.24
C ALA A 187 8.55 3.16 13.00
N PRO A 188 7.38 3.76 13.33
CA PRO A 188 6.08 3.18 12.99
C PRO A 188 5.86 3.24 11.49
N ILE A 189 5.30 2.15 10.93
CA ILE A 189 4.91 2.08 9.52
C ILE A 189 3.57 1.37 9.36
N LEU A 190 2.75 1.86 8.43
CA LEU A 190 1.49 1.27 8.02
C LEU A 190 1.35 1.38 6.51
N TYR A 191 0.98 0.30 5.84
CA TYR A 191 0.68 0.26 4.42
C TYR A 191 -0.83 0.34 4.21
N HIS A 192 -1.31 1.50 3.82
CA HIS A 192 -2.73 1.78 3.59
C HIS A 192 -3.11 1.34 2.17
N VAL A 193 -3.55 0.08 2.03
CA VAL A 193 -3.97 -0.50 0.75
C VAL A 193 -5.43 -0.16 0.51
N ASN A 194 -5.72 0.67 -0.51
CA ASN A 194 -7.05 1.21 -0.74
C ASN A 194 -7.73 0.53 -1.92
N LEU A 195 -8.84 -0.14 -1.65
CA LEU A 195 -9.61 -0.88 -2.64
C LEU A 195 -10.95 -0.19 -2.92
N GLY A 196 -11.28 -0.04 -4.20
CA GLY A 196 -12.52 0.51 -4.69
C GLY A 196 -13.25 -0.44 -5.63
N VAL A 197 -14.23 0.09 -6.36
CA VAL A 197 -14.94 -0.66 -7.39
C VAL A 197 -13.99 -1.09 -8.52
N PRO A 198 -14.18 -2.26 -9.16
CA PRO A 198 -15.26 -3.24 -8.93
C PRO A 198 -14.93 -4.31 -7.87
N PHE A 199 -13.73 -4.28 -7.26
CA PHE A 199 -13.36 -5.27 -6.24
C PHE A 199 -14.16 -5.06 -4.96
N PHE A 200 -14.26 -3.82 -4.49
CA PHE A 200 -15.08 -3.45 -3.35
C PHE A 200 -16.42 -2.89 -3.85
N ASP A 201 -17.41 -3.76 -3.97
CA ASP A 201 -18.78 -3.46 -4.39
C ASP A 201 -19.74 -4.48 -3.80
N GLN A 202 -21.05 -4.30 -4.03
CA GLN A 202 -22.08 -5.25 -3.59
C GLN A 202 -21.77 -6.67 -4.04
N GLY A 203 -21.95 -7.63 -3.12
CA GLY A 203 -21.58 -9.02 -3.33
C GLY A 203 -20.10 -9.35 -3.05
N ALA A 204 -19.29 -8.35 -2.71
CA ALA A 204 -17.98 -8.62 -2.20
C ALA A 204 -17.99 -9.03 -0.72
N ARG A 205 -17.00 -9.82 -0.32
CA ARG A 205 -16.81 -10.25 1.06
C ARG A 205 -15.32 -10.23 1.40
N LEU A 206 -15.01 -9.59 2.53
CA LEU A 206 -13.69 -9.63 3.12
C LEU A 206 -13.54 -10.85 4.01
N GLU A 207 -12.46 -11.60 3.81
CA GLU A 207 -12.08 -12.78 4.59
C GLU A 207 -10.73 -12.52 5.26
N VAL A 208 -10.68 -12.61 6.58
CA VAL A 208 -9.46 -12.49 7.40
C VAL A 208 -9.54 -13.56 8.48
N ASP A 209 -8.49 -14.37 8.65
CA ASP A 209 -8.43 -15.34 9.77
C ASP A 209 -8.13 -14.60 11.07
N SER A 210 -9.16 -13.93 11.59
CA SER A 210 -9.09 -13.10 12.79
C SER A 210 -9.48 -13.89 14.02
N LEU A 211 -8.58 -13.95 14.99
CA LEU A 211 -8.88 -14.46 16.33
C LEU A 211 -9.81 -13.53 17.11
N GLU A 212 -9.69 -12.23 16.80
CA GLU A 212 -10.46 -11.17 17.42
C GLU A 212 -10.53 -9.96 16.47
N VAL A 213 -11.65 -9.23 16.51
CA VAL A 213 -11.86 -7.97 15.78
C VAL A 213 -12.26 -6.92 16.79
N LEU A 214 -11.46 -5.87 16.92
CA LEU A 214 -11.63 -4.81 17.91
C LEU A 214 -12.02 -3.50 17.22
N PRO A 215 -13.18 -2.91 17.53
CA PRO A 215 -13.55 -1.61 17.00
C PRO A 215 -12.69 -0.51 17.63
N ARG A 216 -12.26 0.49 16.85
CA ARG A 216 -11.50 1.65 17.34
C ARG A 216 -12.34 2.57 18.25
N ASP A 217 -13.61 2.74 17.88
CA ASP A 217 -14.53 3.71 18.48
C ASP A 217 -15.99 3.26 18.34
N SER A 218 -16.93 4.09 18.82
CA SER A 218 -18.38 3.77 18.80
C SER A 218 -18.96 3.67 17.40
N ASP A 219 -18.38 4.32 16.38
CA ASP A 219 -18.82 4.18 15.00
C ASP A 219 -18.46 2.79 14.45
N ALA A 220 -17.24 2.35 14.72
CA ALA A 220 -16.80 1.00 14.39
C ALA A 220 -17.56 -0.07 15.18
N GLU A 221 -17.88 0.18 16.46
CA GLU A 221 -18.65 -0.77 17.28
C GLU A 221 -20.02 -1.06 16.65
N ARG A 222 -20.71 -0.04 16.11
CA ARG A 222 -21.98 -0.23 15.41
C ARG A 222 -21.85 -1.07 14.14
N GLY A 223 -20.69 -1.02 13.48
CA GLY A 223 -20.38 -1.79 12.27
C GLY A 223 -19.82 -3.18 12.51
N LEU A 224 -19.56 -3.59 13.76
CA LEU A 224 -18.84 -4.83 14.09
C LEU A 224 -19.51 -6.11 13.55
N ALA A 225 -20.84 -6.13 13.42
CA ALA A 225 -21.56 -7.27 12.86
C ALA A 225 -21.45 -7.39 11.33
N SER A 226 -21.00 -6.34 10.63
CA SER A 226 -20.99 -6.24 9.17
C SER A 226 -19.67 -5.77 8.57
N TRP A 227 -18.56 -5.86 9.30
CA TRP A 227 -17.24 -5.43 8.85
C TRP A 227 -16.75 -6.16 7.57
N MET A 228 -17.26 -7.37 7.33
CA MET A 228 -16.87 -8.20 6.20
C MET A 228 -17.50 -7.77 4.86
N GLU A 229 -18.52 -6.92 4.88
CA GLU A 229 -19.36 -6.63 3.70
C GLU A 229 -19.31 -5.14 3.34
N PRO A 230 -19.31 -4.81 2.04
CA PRO A 230 -19.29 -3.42 1.61
C PRO A 230 -20.51 -2.62 2.10
N GLY A 231 -21.69 -3.22 2.08
CA GLY A 231 -22.97 -2.51 2.27
C GLY A 231 -23.30 -1.59 1.08
N LEU A 232 -24.32 -0.77 1.24
CA LEU A 232 -24.70 0.27 0.27
C LEU A 232 -24.02 1.60 0.61
N PRO A 233 -23.75 2.48 -0.39
CA PRO A 233 -23.34 3.85 -0.10
C PRO A 233 -24.41 4.60 0.67
N GLU A 234 -24.02 5.28 1.75
CA GLU A 234 -24.89 6.02 2.66
C GLU A 234 -24.49 7.50 2.70
N ASP A 235 -25.49 8.39 2.84
CA ASP A 235 -25.22 9.82 3.04
C ASP A 235 -24.82 10.07 4.49
N GLY A 236 -23.70 10.79 4.69
CA GLY A 236 -23.20 11.13 6.02
C GLY A 236 -22.63 9.94 6.81
N ALA A 237 -22.27 8.84 6.13
CA ALA A 237 -21.61 7.72 6.77
C ALA A 237 -20.32 8.14 7.46
N SER A 238 -20.09 7.66 8.67
CA SER A 238 -18.81 7.77 9.38
C SER A 238 -17.83 6.69 8.91
N GLU A 239 -16.54 6.97 9.03
CA GLU A 239 -15.53 5.93 8.88
C GLU A 239 -15.60 4.92 10.04
N MET A 240 -15.28 3.68 9.76
CA MET A 240 -15.18 2.61 10.75
C MET A 240 -13.79 1.99 10.66
N VAL A 241 -13.09 1.91 11.78
CA VAL A 241 -11.77 1.30 11.85
C VAL A 241 -11.79 0.12 12.84
N PHE A 242 -11.29 -1.02 12.37
CA PHE A 242 -11.20 -2.26 13.15
C PHE A 242 -9.73 -2.70 13.21
N GLU A 243 -9.29 -3.14 14.36
CA GLU A 243 -8.02 -3.85 14.51
C GLU A 243 -8.30 -5.35 14.59
N HIS A 244 -7.64 -6.13 13.73
CA HIS A 244 -7.75 -7.57 13.66
C HIS A 244 -6.52 -8.23 14.29
N ARG A 245 -6.74 -9.16 15.21
CA ARG A 245 -5.72 -10.09 15.65
C ARG A 245 -5.67 -11.26 14.69
N VAL A 246 -4.81 -11.15 13.67
CA VAL A 246 -4.74 -12.11 12.58
C VAL A 246 -3.89 -13.32 12.99
N ARG A 247 -4.40 -14.53 12.68
CA ARG A 247 -3.62 -15.76 12.77
C ARG A 247 -2.75 -15.89 11.51
N PRO A 248 -1.41 -15.95 11.63
CA PRO A 248 -0.56 -16.20 10.47
C PRO A 248 -0.71 -17.64 9.98
N ASP A 249 -0.43 -17.84 8.69
CA ASP A 249 -0.28 -19.19 8.15
C ASP A 249 1.02 -19.87 8.64
N GLU A 250 1.21 -21.15 8.27
CA GLU A 250 2.39 -21.93 8.67
C GLU A 250 3.73 -21.35 8.20
N SER A 251 3.70 -20.45 7.21
CA SER A 251 4.85 -19.73 6.67
C SER A 251 5.05 -18.33 7.27
N GLY A 252 4.25 -17.96 8.29
CA GLY A 252 4.32 -16.70 9.00
C GLY A 252 3.71 -15.50 8.26
N TRP A 253 2.80 -15.74 7.31
CA TRP A 253 2.10 -14.68 6.60
C TRP A 253 0.71 -14.43 7.18
N GLY A 254 0.41 -13.17 7.48
CA GLY A 254 -0.96 -12.68 7.61
C GLY A 254 -1.60 -12.55 6.22
N GLN A 255 -2.93 -12.70 6.17
CA GLN A 255 -3.67 -12.62 4.92
C GLN A 255 -5.04 -11.98 5.10
N ALA A 256 -5.41 -11.12 4.16
CA ALA A 256 -6.76 -10.64 3.94
C ALA A 256 -7.14 -10.86 2.47
N ALA A 257 -8.35 -11.37 2.21
CA ALA A 257 -8.84 -11.63 0.87
C ALA A 257 -10.20 -10.97 0.66
N LEU A 258 -10.30 -10.10 -0.36
CA LEU A 258 -11.57 -9.52 -0.80
C LEU A 258 -12.04 -10.28 -2.04
N THR A 259 -13.16 -10.99 -1.91
CA THR A 259 -13.76 -11.77 -3.00
C THR A 259 -15.07 -11.12 -3.42
N ASN A 260 -15.19 -10.71 -4.68
CA ASN A 260 -16.42 -10.26 -5.29
C ASN A 260 -16.94 -11.31 -6.29
N GLY A 261 -17.84 -12.17 -5.83
CA GLY A 261 -18.39 -13.25 -6.67
C GLY A 261 -19.21 -12.74 -7.84
N SER A 262 -19.90 -11.61 -7.69
CA SER A 262 -20.71 -11.00 -8.76
C SER A 262 -19.85 -10.43 -9.89
N ALA A 263 -18.69 -9.89 -9.56
CA ALA A 263 -17.73 -9.38 -10.53
C ALA A 263 -16.75 -10.47 -11.04
N GLY A 264 -16.74 -11.66 -10.43
CA GLY A 264 -15.79 -12.72 -10.76
C GLY A 264 -14.34 -12.38 -10.38
N LEU A 265 -14.14 -11.59 -9.33
CA LEU A 265 -12.84 -11.03 -8.96
C LEU A 265 -12.46 -11.39 -7.52
N ARG A 266 -11.18 -11.58 -7.30
CA ARG A 266 -10.59 -11.73 -5.96
C ARG A 266 -9.30 -10.95 -5.87
N LEU A 267 -9.07 -10.28 -4.73
CA LEU A 267 -7.80 -9.67 -4.38
C LEU A 267 -7.32 -10.24 -3.06
N VAL A 268 -6.04 -10.61 -2.99
CA VAL A 268 -5.40 -11.15 -1.79
C VAL A 268 -4.24 -10.25 -1.41
N LEU A 269 -4.31 -9.70 -0.19
CA LEU A 269 -3.21 -9.00 0.47
C LEU A 269 -2.56 -9.97 1.46
N ARG A 270 -1.23 -10.10 1.41
CA ARG A 270 -0.43 -10.86 2.38
C ARG A 270 0.70 -9.98 2.90
N TRP A 271 1.07 -10.20 4.15
CA TRP A 271 2.18 -9.49 4.79
C TRP A 271 2.94 -10.41 5.76
N ARG A 272 4.20 -10.08 6.01
CA ARG A 272 4.99 -10.78 7.02
C ARG A 272 4.50 -10.39 8.41
N GLN A 273 3.82 -11.32 9.11
CA GLN A 273 3.18 -11.05 10.40
C GLN A 273 4.19 -10.70 11.51
N ALA A 274 5.40 -11.25 11.46
CA ALA A 274 6.43 -10.94 12.45
C ALA A 274 6.94 -9.48 12.35
N GLU A 275 6.90 -8.91 11.14
CA GLU A 275 7.37 -7.56 10.85
C GLU A 275 6.26 -6.52 10.98
N LEU A 276 5.04 -6.93 10.64
CA LEU A 276 3.82 -6.13 10.69
C LEU A 276 2.76 -6.88 11.52
N PRO A 277 2.92 -6.89 12.86
CA PRO A 277 2.10 -7.72 13.75
C PRO A 277 0.65 -7.26 13.88
N ARG A 278 0.33 -6.05 13.44
CA ARG A 278 -1.01 -5.47 13.48
C ARG A 278 -1.62 -5.41 12.09
N PHE A 279 -2.94 -5.53 12.04
CA PHE A 279 -3.70 -5.34 10.82
C PHE A 279 -4.94 -4.51 11.15
N HIS A 280 -5.06 -3.36 10.48
CA HIS A 280 -6.22 -2.51 10.60
C HIS A 280 -7.06 -2.58 9.32
N GLN A 281 -8.36 -2.49 9.48
CA GLN A 281 -9.32 -2.34 8.40
C GLN A 281 -9.97 -0.97 8.55
N TRP A 282 -9.86 -0.14 7.51
CA TRP A 282 -10.62 1.09 7.37
C TRP A 282 -11.76 0.87 6.39
N LEU A 283 -12.97 1.14 6.82
CA LEU A 283 -14.18 0.98 6.01
C LEU A 283 -14.94 2.29 5.98
N HIS A 284 -15.14 2.84 4.76
CA HIS A 284 -15.98 4.01 4.57
C HIS A 284 -17.03 3.74 3.49
N ARG A 285 -18.31 3.93 3.85
CA ARG A 285 -19.47 3.68 2.98
C ARG A 285 -20.13 4.96 2.50
N GLY A 286 -19.48 6.11 2.59
CA GLY A 286 -20.04 7.40 2.17
C GLY A 286 -20.15 7.52 0.66
N ARG A 287 -21.15 8.28 0.18
CA ARG A 287 -21.21 8.67 -1.22
C ARG A 287 -20.00 9.52 -1.58
N GLY A 288 -19.23 9.11 -2.60
CA GLY A 288 -17.93 9.72 -2.96
C GLY A 288 -16.74 9.27 -2.10
N MET A 289 -16.99 8.53 -1.01
CA MET A 289 -15.99 7.93 -0.12
C MET A 289 -16.31 6.45 0.11
N TYR A 290 -16.48 5.69 -0.95
CA TYR A 290 -16.82 4.27 -0.88
C TYR A 290 -15.55 3.45 -1.09
N VAL A 291 -14.95 3.00 0.03
CA VAL A 291 -13.60 2.45 0.04
C VAL A 291 -13.39 1.46 1.17
N LEU A 292 -12.51 0.49 0.92
CA LEU A 292 -11.96 -0.43 1.90
C LEU A 292 -10.45 -0.22 1.99
N GLY A 293 -9.95 0.16 3.16
CA GLY A 293 -8.54 0.14 3.52
C GLY A 293 -8.17 -1.18 4.19
N LEU A 294 -7.10 -1.82 3.72
CA LEU A 294 -6.48 -2.99 4.31
C LEU A 294 -5.06 -2.60 4.74
N GLU A 295 -4.78 -2.60 6.04
CA GLU A 295 -3.68 -1.83 6.60
C GLU A 295 -2.77 -2.67 7.50
N PRO A 296 -1.87 -3.51 6.95
CA PRO A 296 -0.83 -4.13 7.74
C PRO A 296 0.14 -3.08 8.31
N ALA A 297 0.47 -3.19 9.61
CA ALA A 297 1.24 -2.21 10.35
C ALA A 297 2.10 -2.84 11.45
N ASN A 298 3.10 -2.09 11.90
CA ASN A 298 3.87 -2.43 13.10
C ASN A 298 3.47 -1.61 14.35
N CYS A 299 2.41 -0.81 14.25
CA CYS A 299 1.94 0.12 15.28
C CYS A 299 0.42 0.23 15.28
N SER A 300 -0.17 0.90 16.27
CA SER A 300 -1.59 1.25 16.26
C SER A 300 -1.88 2.48 15.40
N VAL A 301 -3.17 2.78 15.20
CA VAL A 301 -3.63 4.02 14.53
C VAL A 301 -3.99 5.14 15.51
N LEU A 302 -3.59 4.99 16.77
CA LEU A 302 -3.91 5.94 17.84
C LEU A 302 -2.84 7.03 18.02
N GLY A 303 -1.76 6.98 17.25
CA GLY A 303 -0.64 7.90 17.33
C GLY A 303 0.47 7.43 18.28
N ARG A 304 1.69 7.92 18.03
CA ARG A 304 2.91 7.45 18.69
C ARG A 304 2.91 7.59 20.23
N ALA A 305 2.25 8.60 20.78
CA ALA A 305 2.16 8.77 22.23
C ALA A 305 1.35 7.64 22.89
N ALA A 306 0.27 7.20 22.24
CA ALA A 306 -0.54 6.08 22.72
C ALA A 306 0.25 4.77 22.70
N ASP A 307 1.00 4.50 21.62
CA ASP A 307 1.86 3.32 21.50
C ASP A 307 3.01 3.38 22.52
N ARG A 308 3.63 4.55 22.71
CA ARG A 308 4.66 4.75 23.74
C ARG A 308 4.15 4.44 25.15
N ALA A 309 2.96 4.94 25.47
CA ALA A 309 2.36 4.70 26.79
C ALA A 309 2.06 3.21 27.08
N LYS A 310 1.82 2.43 26.01
CA LYS A 310 1.61 0.97 26.09
C LYS A 310 2.91 0.16 26.02
N GLY A 311 4.04 0.77 25.66
CA GLY A 311 5.30 0.07 25.41
C GLY A 311 5.35 -0.61 24.03
N ASP A 312 4.44 -0.26 23.13
CA ASP A 312 4.25 -0.87 21.80
C ASP A 312 4.88 -0.03 20.66
N LEU A 313 5.40 1.17 20.97
CA LEU A 313 5.99 2.04 19.94
C LEU A 313 7.23 1.38 19.33
N PRO A 314 7.24 1.07 18.02
CA PRO A 314 8.41 0.50 17.40
C PRO A 314 9.54 1.53 17.33
N VAL A 315 10.72 1.17 17.80
CA VAL A 315 11.93 2.00 17.81
C VAL A 315 13.04 1.26 17.09
N LEU A 316 13.91 1.98 16.40
CA LEU A 316 15.18 1.51 15.84
C LEU A 316 16.34 2.19 16.55
N GLU A 317 17.29 1.40 17.06
CA GLU A 317 18.55 1.89 17.56
C GLU A 317 19.45 2.42 16.41
N PRO A 318 20.45 3.27 16.67
CA PRO A 318 21.39 3.71 15.65
C PRO A 318 22.02 2.54 14.90
N GLY A 319 21.89 2.54 13.55
CA GLY A 319 22.34 1.46 12.67
C GLY A 319 21.45 0.24 12.60
N GLU A 320 20.40 0.15 13.43
CA GLU A 320 19.44 -0.96 13.37
C GLU A 320 18.62 -0.89 12.08
N ARG A 321 18.31 -2.09 11.54
CA ARG A 321 17.51 -2.27 10.34
C ARG A 321 16.26 -3.09 10.63
N ARG A 322 15.19 -2.78 9.89
CA ARG A 322 13.95 -3.56 9.89
C ARG A 322 13.42 -3.69 8.47
N ALA A 323 13.29 -4.93 8.03
CA ALA A 323 12.64 -5.24 6.77
C ALA A 323 11.12 -5.34 6.97
N THR A 324 10.33 -5.01 5.94
CA THR A 324 8.90 -5.28 5.87
C THR A 324 8.53 -5.74 4.48
N GLU A 325 7.52 -6.61 4.35
CA GLU A 325 7.09 -7.13 3.05
C GLU A 325 5.58 -7.27 3.00
N ILE A 326 4.98 -6.73 1.94
CA ILE A 326 3.58 -6.96 1.56
C ILE A 326 3.50 -7.50 0.13
N ARG A 327 2.47 -8.29 -0.15
CA ARG A 327 2.15 -8.83 -1.49
C ARG A 327 0.69 -8.65 -1.79
N ILE A 328 0.40 -8.13 -2.98
CA ILE A 328 -0.97 -7.97 -3.49
C ILE A 328 -1.11 -8.85 -4.73
N THR A 329 -2.11 -9.73 -4.75
CA THR A 329 -2.42 -10.59 -5.89
C THR A 329 -3.87 -10.36 -6.32
N ALA A 330 -4.11 -10.16 -7.62
CA ALA A 330 -5.45 -10.08 -8.19
C ALA A 330 -5.73 -11.34 -9.04
N GLU A 331 -6.93 -11.85 -8.93
CA GLU A 331 -7.35 -13.11 -9.56
C GLU A 331 -8.75 -12.95 -10.18
N THR A 332 -9.01 -13.66 -11.29
CA THR A 332 -10.37 -13.89 -11.79
C THR A 332 -10.88 -15.23 -11.26
N LEU A 333 -12.10 -15.24 -10.73
CA LEU A 333 -12.74 -16.47 -10.26
C LEU A 333 -13.11 -17.36 -11.47
N GLY A 334 -12.79 -18.65 -11.39
CA GLY A 334 -13.12 -19.62 -12.45
C GLY A 334 -12.04 -19.83 -13.53
N GLU A 335 -10.91 -19.14 -13.47
CA GLU A 335 -9.72 -19.40 -14.30
C GLU A 335 -8.62 -20.09 -13.46
N SER A 336 -8.85 -21.32 -13.01
CA SER A 336 -7.85 -22.17 -12.33
C SER A 336 -7.16 -23.14 -13.30
#